data_eb8647d0dde21487f6102cc0d7efd7e5
#
_entry.id   eb8647d0dde21487f6102cc0d7efd7e5
#
_cell.length_a   1.000
_cell.length_b   1.000
_cell.length_c   1.000
_cell.angle_alpha   90.00
_cell.angle_beta   90.00
_cell.angle_gamma   90.00
#
_symmetry.space_group_name_H-M   'P 1'
#
loop_
_entity.id
_entity.type
_entity.pdbx_description
1 polymer ?
#
loop_
_entity_poly.entity_id
_entity_poly.type
_entity_poly.pdbx_seq_one_letter_code
_entity_poly.pdbx_strand_id
1 'polypeptide(L)'
;MTAESKGIPLIHEMARQEGAQTYVVARKGPKLYMKDPFFVEVQSISTAKAQKLYLDETEAAKLKGRRVLIVDDVISTGESLHAVEQLVQRAGGNIVGRACILAEGDAIGRKDIIYLQELPLIFPEK
;
A
#
# COMPACT_ATOMS: atom_id res chain seq x y z
N MET A 1 -6.58 1.39 -2.73
CA MET A 1 -5.31 0.96 -3.32
C MET A 1 -4.48 0.17 -2.32
N THR A 2 -3.79 -0.84 -2.75
CA THR A 2 -2.87 -1.61 -1.93
C THR A 2 -1.63 -1.99 -2.75
N ALA A 3 -0.59 -2.49 -2.07
CA ALA A 3 0.56 -3.11 -2.74
C ALA A 3 0.40 -4.64 -2.67
N GLU A 4 0.87 -5.36 -3.73
CA GLU A 4 0.82 -6.82 -3.67
C GLU A 4 1.68 -7.34 -2.52
N SER A 5 1.28 -8.42 -1.85
CA SER A 5 0.22 -9.30 -2.28
C SER A 5 -0.84 -9.51 -1.19
N LYS A 6 -0.47 -9.40 0.10
CA LYS A 6 -1.34 -9.81 1.20
C LYS A 6 -2.51 -8.88 1.47
N GLY A 7 -2.43 -7.64 1.00
CA GLY A 7 -3.55 -6.70 1.09
C GLY A 7 -4.63 -6.90 0.04
N ILE A 8 -4.37 -7.73 -0.98
CA ILE A 8 -5.32 -7.92 -2.09
C ILE A 8 -6.66 -8.50 -1.63
N PRO A 9 -6.71 -9.57 -0.81
CA PRO A 9 -8.01 -10.06 -0.34
C PRO A 9 -8.81 -9.02 0.43
N LEU A 10 -8.13 -8.21 1.23
CA LEU A 10 -8.80 -7.15 2.00
C LEU A 10 -9.38 -6.09 1.07
N ILE A 11 -8.60 -5.58 0.13
CA ILE A 11 -9.08 -4.54 -0.77
C ILE A 11 -10.20 -5.05 -1.69
N HIS A 12 -10.11 -6.30 -2.10
CA HIS A 12 -11.16 -6.91 -2.90
C HIS A 12 -12.49 -6.91 -2.17
N GLU A 13 -12.51 -7.34 -0.92
CA GLU A 13 -13.72 -7.36 -0.10
C GLU A 13 -14.24 -5.95 0.21
N MET A 14 -13.35 -5.03 0.52
CA MET A 14 -13.73 -3.63 0.77
C MET A 14 -14.37 -3.01 -0.47
N ALA A 15 -13.77 -3.22 -1.64
CA ALA A 15 -14.32 -2.72 -2.90
C ALA A 15 -15.70 -3.33 -3.19
N ARG A 16 -15.85 -4.63 -2.93
CA ARG A 16 -17.13 -5.32 -3.11
C ARG A 16 -18.22 -4.69 -2.24
N GLN A 17 -17.94 -4.45 -0.97
CA GLN A 17 -18.92 -3.88 -0.03
C GLN A 17 -19.29 -2.45 -0.40
N GLU A 18 -18.35 -1.68 -0.92
CA GLU A 18 -18.60 -0.29 -1.34
C GLU A 18 -19.22 -0.20 -2.74
N GLY A 19 -19.41 -1.32 -3.43
CA GLY A 19 -19.92 -1.32 -4.79
C GLY A 19 -18.94 -0.76 -5.81
N ALA A 20 -17.65 -0.68 -5.47
CA ALA A 20 -16.62 -0.25 -6.41
C ALA A 20 -16.34 -1.36 -7.42
N GLN A 21 -16.28 -0.99 -8.70
CA GLN A 21 -16.06 -1.96 -9.78
C GLN A 21 -14.59 -2.33 -9.93
N THR A 22 -13.70 -1.54 -9.39
CA THR A 22 -12.25 -1.76 -9.55
C THR A 22 -11.48 -1.19 -8.36
N TYR A 23 -10.26 -1.64 -8.23
CA TYR A 23 -9.30 -1.13 -7.26
C TYR A 23 -7.90 -1.22 -7.87
N VAL A 24 -6.96 -0.50 -7.28
CA VAL A 24 -5.58 -0.41 -7.80
C VAL A 24 -4.64 -1.19 -6.91
N VAL A 25 -3.79 -2.01 -7.53
CA VAL A 25 -2.75 -2.79 -6.84
C VAL A 25 -1.39 -2.39 -7.40
N ALA A 26 -0.53 -1.86 -6.53
CA ALA A 26 0.86 -1.61 -6.88
C ALA A 26 1.63 -2.93 -6.90
N ARG A 27 2.45 -3.14 -7.92
CA ARG A 27 3.18 -4.38 -8.12
C ARG A 27 4.63 -4.25 -7.70
N LYS A 28 5.21 -5.34 -7.24
CA LYS A 28 6.61 -5.38 -6.80
C LYS A 28 7.60 -5.52 -7.96
N GLY A 29 7.11 -5.76 -9.15
CA GLY A 29 7.91 -5.83 -10.35
C GLY A 29 7.09 -5.49 -11.57
N PRO A 30 7.72 -5.08 -12.69
CA PRO A 30 7.01 -4.78 -13.92
C PRO A 30 6.40 -6.06 -14.47
N LYS A 31 5.15 -5.95 -14.95
CA LYS A 31 4.43 -7.06 -15.58
C LYS A 31 4.42 -6.85 -17.08
N LEU A 32 4.32 -7.94 -17.85
CA LEU A 32 4.35 -7.88 -19.30
C LEU A 32 3.22 -7.04 -19.90
N TYR A 33 2.08 -6.94 -19.20
CA TYR A 33 0.95 -6.15 -19.68
C TYR A 33 1.08 -4.65 -19.43
N MET A 34 2.08 -4.24 -18.65
CA MET A 34 2.24 -2.83 -18.29
C MET A 34 2.77 -2.01 -19.45
N LYS A 35 2.11 -0.88 -19.71
CA LYS A 35 2.56 0.14 -20.66
C LYS A 35 3.13 1.30 -19.87
N ASP A 36 4.32 1.73 -20.24
CA ASP A 36 5.00 2.86 -19.62
C ASP A 36 4.87 2.87 -18.09
N PRO A 37 5.28 1.76 -17.42
CA PRO A 37 5.16 1.70 -15.98
C PRO A 37 6.07 2.75 -15.34
N PHE A 38 5.54 3.43 -14.33
CA PHE A 38 6.39 4.22 -13.47
C PHE A 38 6.50 3.54 -12.12
N PHE A 39 7.56 3.84 -11.41
CA PHE A 39 7.83 3.20 -10.14
C PHE A 39 8.38 4.20 -9.13
N VAL A 40 8.24 3.81 -7.86
CA VAL A 40 8.90 4.47 -6.74
C VAL A 40 9.85 3.48 -6.12
N GLU A 41 11.09 3.89 -5.97
CA GLU A 41 12.10 3.09 -5.30
C GLU A 41 12.10 3.42 -3.81
N VAL A 42 12.03 2.38 -2.98
CA VAL A 42 12.10 2.51 -1.53
C VAL A 42 13.26 1.70 -1.02
N GLN A 43 14.10 2.36 -0.23
CA GLN A 43 15.21 1.67 0.42
C GLN A 43 14.79 1.30 1.83
N SER A 44 14.73 0.00 2.11
CA SER A 44 14.41 -0.50 3.44
C SER A 44 15.60 -0.32 4.37
N ILE A 45 15.32 0.10 5.60
CA ILE A 45 16.34 0.20 6.65
C ILE A 45 16.86 -1.18 7.05
N SER A 46 16.01 -2.19 6.99
CA SER A 46 16.32 -3.55 7.42
C SER A 46 17.02 -4.38 6.36
N THR A 47 16.99 -3.98 5.10
CA THR A 47 17.65 -4.68 4.00
C THR A 47 18.45 -3.69 3.17
N ALA A 48 19.60 -4.16 2.65
CA ALA A 48 20.43 -3.33 1.78
C ALA A 48 19.83 -3.16 0.38
N LYS A 49 18.72 -3.82 0.09
CA LYS A 49 18.11 -3.79 -1.24
C LYS A 49 16.99 -2.77 -1.28
N ALA A 50 17.06 -1.89 -2.26
CA ALA A 50 15.94 -1.02 -2.58
C ALA A 50 14.77 -1.86 -3.12
N GLN A 51 13.57 -1.53 -2.66
CA GLN A 51 12.34 -2.13 -3.19
C GLN A 51 11.69 -1.13 -4.14
N LYS A 52 11.14 -1.65 -5.23
CA LYS A 52 10.44 -0.83 -6.21
C LYS A 52 8.98 -1.26 -6.25
N LEU A 53 8.10 -0.27 -6.31
CA LEU A 53 6.68 -0.50 -6.58
C LEU A 53 6.32 0.09 -7.92
N TYR A 54 5.50 -0.61 -8.69
CA TYR A 54 5.16 -0.28 -10.05
C TYR A 54 3.66 -0.11 -10.23
N LEU A 55 3.29 0.88 -11.05
CA LEU A 55 1.95 1.03 -11.62
C LEU A 55 2.10 1.18 -13.12
N ASP A 56 1.17 0.65 -13.90
CA ASP A 56 1.14 1.01 -15.31
C ASP A 56 0.35 2.30 -15.51
N GLU A 57 0.40 2.83 -16.71
CA GLU A 57 -0.27 4.08 -17.06
C GLU A 57 -1.79 3.99 -16.83
N THR A 58 -2.39 2.86 -17.17
CA THR A 58 -3.83 2.64 -17.02
C THR A 58 -4.24 2.68 -15.55
N GLU A 59 -3.48 2.00 -14.69
CA GLU A 59 -3.76 1.99 -13.25
C GLU A 59 -3.52 3.37 -12.63
N ALA A 60 -2.46 4.06 -13.04
CA ALA A 60 -2.18 5.41 -12.56
C ALA A 60 -3.28 6.39 -12.93
N ALA A 61 -3.86 6.25 -14.13
CA ALA A 61 -4.97 7.08 -14.57
C ALA A 61 -6.20 6.93 -13.68
N LYS A 62 -6.40 5.78 -13.06
CA LYS A 62 -7.52 5.56 -12.14
C LYS A 62 -7.35 6.34 -10.83
N LEU A 63 -6.13 6.74 -10.49
CA LEU A 63 -5.86 7.49 -9.27
C LEU A 63 -5.92 8.99 -9.46
N LYS A 64 -5.67 9.47 -10.67
CA LYS A 64 -5.54 10.90 -10.95
C LYS A 64 -6.82 11.67 -10.58
N GLY A 65 -6.66 12.66 -9.69
CA GLY A 65 -7.77 13.48 -9.23
C GLY A 65 -8.77 12.76 -8.33
N ARG A 66 -8.48 11.53 -7.93
CA ARG A 66 -9.39 10.72 -7.11
C ARG A 66 -9.00 10.74 -5.64
N ARG A 67 -9.98 10.50 -4.81
CA ARG A 67 -9.76 10.24 -3.38
C ARG A 67 -9.31 8.80 -3.22
N VAL A 68 -8.16 8.60 -2.59
CA VAL A 68 -7.52 7.28 -2.51
C VAL A 68 -7.40 6.86 -1.06
N LEU A 69 -7.95 5.70 -0.74
CA LEU A 69 -7.73 5.01 0.52
C LEU A 69 -6.64 3.95 0.30
N ILE A 70 -5.59 4.00 1.08
CA ILE A 70 -4.53 3.01 1.04
C ILE A 70 -4.82 1.96 2.11
N VAL A 71 -4.81 0.69 1.73
CA VAL A 71 -5.05 -0.41 2.65
C VAL A 71 -3.97 -1.47 2.56
N ASP A 72 -3.72 -2.14 3.68
CA ASP A 72 -2.81 -3.27 3.74
C ASP A 72 -3.28 -4.24 4.85
N ASP A 73 -2.71 -5.43 4.89
CA ASP A 73 -2.98 -6.37 5.97
C ASP A 73 -2.31 -5.93 7.27
N VAL A 74 -1.01 -5.61 7.23
CA VAL A 74 -0.23 -5.17 8.38
C VAL A 74 0.61 -3.95 7.99
N ILE A 75 0.58 -2.93 8.82
CA ILE A 75 1.50 -1.79 8.71
C ILE A 75 2.43 -1.84 9.92
N SER A 76 3.72 -1.81 9.69
CA SER A 76 4.75 -1.89 10.73
C SER A 76 5.62 -0.64 10.73
N THR A 77 6.76 -0.65 10.05
CA THR A 77 7.66 0.51 10.00
C THR A 77 7.08 1.69 9.23
N GLY A 78 6.17 1.41 8.31
CA GLY A 78 5.61 2.41 7.43
C GLY A 78 6.39 2.65 6.15
N GLU A 79 7.47 1.90 5.91
CA GLU A 79 8.26 2.05 4.67
C GLU A 79 7.46 1.66 3.43
N SER A 80 6.78 0.51 3.49
CA SER A 80 5.92 0.06 2.39
C SER A 80 4.76 1.02 2.17
N LEU A 81 4.16 1.49 3.25
CA LEU A 81 3.09 2.50 3.18
C LEU A 81 3.60 3.76 2.50
N HIS A 82 4.77 4.24 2.89
CA HIS A 82 5.36 5.45 2.32
C HIS A 82 5.59 5.30 0.80
N ALA A 83 6.02 4.12 0.35
CA ALA A 83 6.18 3.84 -1.07
C ALA A 83 4.85 3.95 -1.83
N VAL A 84 3.79 3.39 -1.28
CA VAL A 84 2.45 3.49 -1.88
C VAL A 84 1.98 4.94 -1.90
N GLU A 85 2.21 5.68 -0.82
CA GLU A 85 1.88 7.11 -0.76
C GLU A 85 2.56 7.90 -1.89
N GLN A 86 3.84 7.64 -2.12
CA GLN A 86 4.58 8.30 -3.19
C GLN A 86 4.02 7.97 -4.58
N LEU A 87 3.63 6.70 -4.81
CA LEU A 87 2.99 6.32 -6.06
C LEU A 87 1.69 7.08 -6.29
N VAL A 88 0.86 7.17 -5.25
CA VAL A 88 -0.42 7.91 -5.33
C VAL A 88 -0.16 9.37 -5.67
N GLN A 89 0.79 9.99 -5.01
CA GLN A 89 1.13 11.39 -5.23
C GLN A 89 1.64 11.61 -6.66
N ARG A 90 2.50 10.74 -7.15
CA ARG A 90 3.03 10.83 -8.52
C ARG A 90 1.93 10.62 -9.57
N ALA A 91 0.96 9.79 -9.26
CA ALA A 91 -0.19 9.56 -10.14
C ALA A 91 -1.22 10.70 -10.08
N GLY A 92 -1.06 11.65 -9.17
CA GLY A 92 -1.98 12.78 -9.02
C GLY A 92 -3.20 12.46 -8.18
N GLY A 93 -3.18 11.40 -7.38
CA GLY A 93 -4.25 11.05 -6.47
C GLY A 93 -4.19 11.82 -5.17
N ASN A 94 -5.30 11.84 -4.44
CA ASN A 94 -5.42 12.50 -3.14
C ASN A 94 -5.61 11.43 -2.07
N ILE A 95 -4.62 11.26 -1.21
CA ILE A 95 -4.70 10.28 -0.12
C ILE A 95 -5.66 10.81 0.93
N VAL A 96 -6.76 10.08 1.16
CA VAL A 96 -7.78 10.47 2.13
C VAL A 96 -7.78 9.59 3.36
N GLY A 97 -7.05 8.48 3.35
CA GLY A 97 -6.95 7.61 4.50
C GLY A 97 -5.95 6.48 4.30
N ARG A 98 -5.58 5.88 5.39
CA ARG A 98 -4.67 4.74 5.46
C ARG A 98 -5.24 3.76 6.45
N ALA A 99 -5.40 2.50 6.05
CA ALA A 99 -6.04 1.48 6.88
C ALA A 99 -5.32 0.15 6.79
N CYS A 100 -5.34 -0.59 7.87
CA CYS A 100 -4.84 -1.96 7.90
C CYS A 100 -5.64 -2.78 8.89
N ILE A 101 -5.49 -4.09 8.85
CA ILE A 101 -6.11 -4.97 9.84
C ILE A 101 -5.32 -4.89 11.13
N LEU A 102 -4.00 -5.02 11.05
CA LEU A 102 -3.12 -5.02 12.21
C LEU A 102 -2.06 -3.94 12.10
N ALA A 103 -1.84 -3.22 13.19
CA ALA A 103 -0.73 -2.29 13.33
C ALA A 103 0.34 -2.93 14.21
N GLU A 104 1.58 -2.89 13.76
CA GLU A 104 2.72 -3.49 14.45
C GLU A 104 3.82 -2.44 14.66
N GLY A 105 4.51 -2.51 15.78
CA GLY A 105 5.66 -1.65 16.04
C GLY A 105 5.34 -0.15 15.94
N ASP A 106 6.06 0.53 15.06
CA ASP A 106 5.95 1.99 14.89
C ASP A 106 4.57 2.45 14.40
N ALA A 107 3.79 1.57 13.80
CA ALA A 107 2.44 1.90 13.36
C ALA A 107 1.44 2.01 14.51
N ILE A 108 1.73 1.35 15.62
CA ILE A 108 0.87 1.40 16.81
C ILE A 108 0.85 2.84 17.35
N GLY A 109 -0.35 3.38 17.53
CA GLY A 109 -0.51 4.75 18.04
C GLY A 109 -0.43 5.84 16.99
N ARG A 110 -0.14 5.53 15.72
CA ARG A 110 -0.21 6.53 14.67
C ARG A 110 -1.65 6.97 14.46
N LYS A 111 -1.88 8.28 14.49
CA LYS A 111 -3.23 8.85 14.35
C LYS A 111 -3.68 8.91 12.89
N ASP A 112 -2.78 8.77 11.95
CA ASP A 112 -3.06 8.83 10.52
C ASP A 112 -3.39 7.46 9.91
N ILE A 113 -3.41 6.40 10.74
CA ILE A 113 -3.70 5.03 10.31
C ILE A 113 -4.92 4.51 11.09
N ILE A 114 -5.87 3.92 10.36
CA ILE A 114 -7.00 3.22 10.94
C ILE A 114 -6.65 1.73 11.00
N TYR A 115 -6.71 1.13 12.18
CA TYR A 115 -6.44 -0.30 12.32
C TYR A 115 -7.43 -0.95 13.29
N LEU A 116 -7.63 -2.26 13.16
CA LEU A 116 -8.58 -2.99 13.98
C LEU A 116 -7.95 -3.49 15.27
N GLN A 117 -6.68 -3.90 15.21
CA GLN A 117 -6.00 -4.51 16.33
C GLN A 117 -4.51 -4.24 16.26
N GLU A 118 -3.88 -4.25 17.43
CA GLU A 118 -2.42 -4.20 17.53
C GLU A 118 -1.84 -5.60 17.41
N LEU A 119 -0.70 -5.71 16.71
CA LEU A 119 0.07 -6.94 16.63
C LEU A 119 1.35 -6.74 17.44
N PRO A 120 1.49 -7.41 18.59
CA PRO A 120 2.68 -7.24 19.39
C PRO A 120 3.89 -7.86 18.71
N LEU A 121 5.04 -7.19 18.83
CA LEU A 121 6.30 -7.73 18.39
C LEU A 121 6.73 -8.86 19.35
N ILE A 122 7.01 -10.02 18.79
CA ILE A 122 7.44 -11.18 19.56
C ILE A 122 8.88 -11.47 19.18
N PHE A 123 9.76 -11.41 20.19
CA PHE A 123 11.16 -11.74 19.99
C PHE A 123 11.41 -13.15 20.53
N PRO A 124 12.12 -13.98 19.80
CA PRO A 124 12.41 -15.34 20.28
C PRO A 124 13.21 -15.28 21.57
N GLU A 125 12.87 -16.10 22.53
CA GLU A 125 13.67 -16.27 23.74
C GLU A 125 15.00 -16.96 23.38
N LYS A 126 16.05 -16.53 24.04
CA LYS A 126 17.37 -17.12 23.83
C LYS A 126 17.56 -18.39 24.66
#